data_7fa48121abf1d4964153f7e1208e61c6
#
_entry.id   7fa48121abf1d4964153f7e1208e61c6
#
_cell.length_a   1.000
_cell.length_b   1.000
_cell.length_c   1.000
_cell.angle_alpha   90.00
_cell.angle_beta   90.00
_cell.angle_gamma   90.00
#
_symmetry.space_group_name_H-M   'P 1'
#
loop_
_entity.id
_entity.type
_entity.pdbx_description
1 polymer ?
#
loop_
_entity_poly.entity_id
_entity_poly.type
_entity_poly.pdbx_seq_one_letter_code
_entity_poly.pdbx_strand_id
1 'polypeptide(L)'
;MRALPHDRSSLLYCDGEPSMMMLESIDRWMTAMVSDEGSGGEGPDVSMEAVVISKERGVICGTFVIDRLLESHYPSCSVEWKVSEGSIVEVGDEVLRISGNGVEMLRSERVLLNIIGRLSGISTNSSRWINEAGSMGVASTRKVDWGLLDKWAVHVGGGLTHRLSREDALMIKDSEVLSSRVGDETEDEALARLVLEIDMDTNSSFTVIEVRGIEQALTVAGIWKSIQTEREGSERVVILLDNMGPVLSSMVSRRLEEEGLREWCILEGSGGIALEEVKEWCACGVDLISTSSINRGVSPLDLSMRFRGE
;
A
#
# COMPACT_ATOMS: atom_id res chain seq x y z
N MET A 1 -3.16 -1.97 -20.91
CA MET A 1 -2.20 -1.20 -20.07
C MET A 1 -1.09 -2.16 -19.66
N ARG A 2 0.19 -1.80 -19.78
CA ARG A 2 1.27 -2.66 -19.24
C ARG A 2 1.19 -2.64 -17.73
N ALA A 3 1.39 -3.78 -17.07
CA ALA A 3 1.38 -3.87 -15.60
C ALA A 3 2.43 -2.91 -14.99
N LEU A 4 2.04 -2.20 -13.94
CA LEU A 4 2.94 -1.34 -13.18
C LEU A 4 3.73 -2.19 -12.17
N PRO A 5 5.05 -2.01 -12.02
CA PRO A 5 5.86 -2.81 -11.10
C PRO A 5 5.56 -2.50 -9.63
N HIS A 6 4.75 -1.48 -9.37
CA HIS A 6 4.34 -1.05 -8.03
C HIS A 6 3.33 -1.97 -7.36
N ASP A 7 2.76 -2.94 -8.06
CA ASP A 7 1.97 -3.99 -7.41
C ASP A 7 2.88 -5.11 -6.93
N ARG A 8 3.10 -5.15 -5.62
CA ARG A 8 3.91 -6.16 -4.94
C ARG A 8 3.05 -7.09 -4.07
N SER A 9 1.74 -7.08 -4.28
CA SER A 9 0.78 -7.85 -3.48
C SER A 9 1.05 -9.36 -3.50
N SER A 10 1.56 -9.88 -4.62
CA SER A 10 1.94 -11.30 -4.73
C SER A 10 3.05 -11.74 -3.77
N LEU A 11 3.87 -10.81 -3.25
CA LEU A 11 4.84 -11.08 -2.19
C LEU A 11 4.20 -11.16 -0.80
N LEU A 12 2.98 -10.64 -0.65
CA LEU A 12 2.22 -10.67 0.60
C LEU A 12 1.25 -11.85 0.66
N TYR A 13 0.64 -12.17 -0.49
CA TYR A 13 -0.38 -13.20 -0.60
C TYR A 13 -0.27 -13.90 -1.95
N CYS A 14 -0.09 -15.21 -1.97
CA CYS A 14 0.14 -16.00 -3.17
C CYS A 14 -0.57 -17.35 -3.05
N ASP A 15 -1.13 -17.84 -4.13
CA ASP A 15 -1.78 -19.15 -4.22
C ASP A 15 -2.89 -19.40 -3.18
N GLY A 16 -3.57 -18.34 -2.77
CA GLY A 16 -4.67 -18.43 -1.81
C GLY A 16 -4.24 -18.37 -0.35
N GLU A 17 -2.94 -18.10 -0.07
CA GLU A 17 -2.38 -18.09 1.28
C GLU A 17 -1.48 -16.85 1.52
N PRO A 18 -1.42 -16.34 2.77
CA PRO A 18 -0.49 -15.30 3.14
C PRO A 18 0.95 -15.84 3.14
N SER A 19 1.87 -15.05 2.59
CA SER A 19 3.30 -15.40 2.60
C SER A 19 3.89 -15.39 4.03
N MET A 20 5.05 -16.05 4.20
CA MET A 20 5.78 -16.02 5.48
C MET A 20 6.08 -14.59 5.93
N MET A 21 6.48 -13.71 5.02
CA MET A 21 6.71 -12.28 5.30
C MET A 21 5.45 -11.61 5.87
N MET A 22 4.30 -11.91 5.30
CA MET A 22 3.02 -11.38 5.76
C MET A 22 2.63 -11.96 7.13
N LEU A 23 2.76 -13.28 7.32
CA LEU A 23 2.49 -13.95 8.59
C LEU A 23 3.35 -13.39 9.74
N GLU A 24 4.65 -13.24 9.53
CA GLU A 24 5.54 -12.63 10.52
C GLU A 24 5.17 -11.18 10.85
N SER A 25 4.70 -10.42 9.87
CA SER A 25 4.21 -9.06 10.11
C SER A 25 2.93 -9.06 10.93
N ILE A 26 1.99 -9.95 10.62
CA ILE A 26 0.74 -10.13 11.36
C ILE A 26 1.05 -10.50 12.81
N ASP A 27 1.86 -11.52 13.04
CA ASP A 27 2.17 -12.02 14.39
C ASP A 27 2.79 -10.94 15.29
N ARG A 28 3.68 -10.09 14.73
CA ARG A 28 4.26 -8.96 15.48
C ARG A 28 3.20 -7.94 15.91
N TRP A 29 2.31 -7.54 15.01
CA TRP A 29 1.25 -6.58 15.32
C TRP A 29 0.22 -7.15 16.28
N MET A 30 -0.23 -8.39 16.07
CA MET A 30 -1.19 -9.06 16.97
C MET A 30 -0.63 -9.22 18.37
N THR A 31 0.63 -9.65 18.50
CA THR A 31 1.29 -9.78 19.82
C THR A 31 1.27 -8.45 20.57
N ALA A 32 1.58 -7.34 19.91
CA ALA A 32 1.53 -6.02 20.53
C ALA A 32 0.10 -5.65 20.98
N MET A 33 -0.89 -5.78 20.08
CA MET A 33 -2.28 -5.40 20.37
C MET A 33 -2.90 -6.24 21.50
N VAL A 34 -2.68 -7.55 21.47
CA VAL A 34 -3.19 -8.45 22.53
C VAL A 34 -2.51 -8.17 23.86
N SER A 35 -1.21 -7.83 23.85
CA SER A 35 -0.47 -7.47 25.07
C SER A 35 -0.97 -6.14 25.64
N ASP A 36 -1.29 -5.17 24.80
CA ASP A 36 -1.79 -3.86 25.22
C ASP A 36 -3.22 -3.94 25.80
N GLU A 37 -4.07 -4.84 25.24
CA GLU A 37 -5.41 -5.11 25.79
C GLU A 37 -5.33 -5.79 27.18
N GLY A 38 -4.25 -6.51 27.43
CA GLY A 38 -3.99 -7.16 28.70
C GLY A 38 -4.65 -8.54 28.83
N SER A 39 -4.25 -9.27 29.88
CA SER A 39 -4.76 -10.62 30.17
C SER A 39 -5.89 -10.62 31.23
N GLY A 40 -6.30 -9.45 31.70
CA GLY A 40 -7.37 -9.30 32.70
C GLY A 40 -8.76 -9.47 32.09
N GLY A 41 -9.72 -9.78 32.92
CA GLY A 41 -11.12 -9.87 32.57
C GLY A 41 -11.73 -11.17 33.07
N GLU A 42 -12.74 -11.04 33.95
CA GLU A 42 -13.62 -12.12 34.32
C GLU A 42 -14.77 -12.14 33.29
N GLY A 43 -15.01 -13.26 32.67
CA GLY A 43 -16.15 -13.50 31.81
C GLY A 43 -16.84 -14.78 32.23
N PRO A 44 -18.05 -15.03 31.71
CA PRO A 44 -18.75 -16.27 31.97
C PRO A 44 -18.01 -17.43 31.31
N ASP A 45 -17.72 -18.48 32.08
CA ASP A 45 -17.17 -19.74 31.55
C ASP A 45 -18.29 -20.58 30.93
N VAL A 46 -18.91 -20.02 29.90
CA VAL A 46 -19.99 -20.65 29.14
C VAL A 46 -19.77 -20.40 27.63
N SER A 47 -20.37 -21.23 26.81
CA SER A 47 -20.36 -21.00 25.36
C SER A 47 -21.22 -19.78 25.02
N MET A 48 -20.66 -18.87 24.22
CA MET A 48 -21.34 -17.66 23.73
C MET A 48 -21.29 -17.59 22.20
N GLU A 49 -22.21 -16.83 21.65
CA GLU A 49 -22.24 -16.51 20.22
C GLU A 49 -22.43 -15.00 20.03
N ALA A 50 -21.75 -14.45 19.05
CA ALA A 50 -21.93 -13.05 18.65
C ALA A 50 -21.91 -12.92 17.12
N VAL A 51 -22.41 -11.79 16.63
CA VAL A 51 -22.34 -11.41 15.22
C VAL A 51 -21.66 -10.05 15.11
N VAL A 52 -20.76 -9.90 14.14
CA VAL A 52 -20.20 -8.61 13.76
C VAL A 52 -21.00 -8.08 12.57
N ILE A 53 -21.51 -6.86 12.71
CA ILE A 53 -22.31 -6.18 11.70
C ILE A 53 -21.66 -4.87 11.29
N SER A 54 -21.82 -4.50 10.02
CA SER A 54 -21.40 -3.19 9.51
C SER A 54 -22.39 -2.10 9.88
N LYS A 55 -21.87 -0.95 10.33
CA LYS A 55 -22.63 0.27 10.61
C LYS A 55 -22.62 1.27 9.47
N GLU A 56 -21.73 1.06 8.51
CA GLU A 56 -21.60 1.89 7.32
C GLU A 56 -21.23 1.03 6.11
N ARG A 57 -21.34 1.63 4.92
CA ARG A 57 -20.88 0.98 3.69
C ARG A 57 -19.37 0.99 3.60
N GLY A 58 -18.76 -0.16 3.24
CA GLY A 58 -17.31 -0.26 3.10
C GLY A 58 -16.83 -1.53 2.42
N VAL A 59 -15.52 -1.66 2.32
CA VAL A 59 -14.81 -2.83 1.76
C VAL A 59 -14.17 -3.58 2.90
N ILE A 60 -14.54 -4.84 3.09
CA ILE A 60 -13.99 -5.70 4.17
C ILE A 60 -12.57 -6.13 3.82
N CYS A 61 -11.68 -5.99 4.81
CA CYS A 61 -10.29 -6.41 4.71
C CYS A 61 -9.76 -6.95 6.03
N GLY A 62 -8.94 -7.99 5.95
CA GLY A 62 -8.26 -8.58 7.10
C GLY A 62 -8.90 -9.89 7.57
N THR A 63 -9.62 -10.60 6.71
CA THR A 63 -10.27 -11.86 7.09
C THR A 63 -9.27 -12.88 7.62
N PHE A 64 -8.21 -13.18 6.85
CA PHE A 64 -7.16 -14.11 7.28
C PHE A 64 -6.33 -13.59 8.48
N VAL A 65 -6.31 -12.28 8.71
CA VAL A 65 -5.67 -11.69 9.90
C VAL A 65 -6.47 -12.05 11.15
N ILE A 66 -7.81 -11.99 11.07
CA ILE A 66 -8.70 -12.39 12.16
C ILE A 66 -8.63 -13.89 12.39
N ASP A 67 -8.63 -14.71 11.34
CA ASP A 67 -8.46 -16.16 11.48
C ASP A 67 -7.16 -16.47 12.26
N ARG A 68 -6.05 -15.85 11.88
CA ARG A 68 -4.75 -15.98 12.56
C ARG A 68 -4.78 -15.48 14.01
N LEU A 69 -5.50 -14.39 14.29
CA LEU A 69 -5.69 -13.86 15.65
C LEU A 69 -6.36 -14.89 16.55
N LEU A 70 -7.47 -15.47 16.07
CA LEU A 70 -8.23 -16.45 16.87
C LEU A 70 -7.42 -17.73 17.08
N GLU A 71 -6.83 -18.28 16.04
CA GLU A 71 -5.99 -19.48 16.15
C GLU A 71 -4.84 -19.31 17.15
N SER A 72 -4.19 -18.14 17.16
CA SER A 72 -2.97 -17.93 17.94
C SER A 72 -3.22 -17.47 19.38
N HIS A 73 -4.30 -16.71 19.61
CA HIS A 73 -4.52 -16.02 20.90
C HIS A 73 -5.85 -16.36 21.59
N TYR A 74 -6.84 -16.86 20.83
CA TYR A 74 -8.18 -17.16 21.33
C TYR A 74 -8.70 -18.51 20.77
N PRO A 75 -7.99 -19.62 21.07
CA PRO A 75 -8.18 -20.91 20.39
C PRO A 75 -9.55 -21.58 20.69
N SER A 76 -10.30 -21.11 21.71
CA SER A 76 -11.65 -21.58 21.94
C SER A 76 -12.67 -20.89 21.04
N CYS A 77 -12.28 -19.80 20.35
CA CYS A 77 -13.15 -19.07 19.45
C CYS A 77 -13.04 -19.59 18.02
N SER A 78 -14.18 -19.67 17.34
CA SER A 78 -14.28 -20.01 15.92
C SER A 78 -15.12 -18.96 15.19
N VAL A 79 -14.77 -18.72 13.92
CA VAL A 79 -15.46 -17.73 13.09
C VAL A 79 -16.12 -18.39 11.88
N GLU A 80 -17.32 -17.92 11.56
CA GLU A 80 -18.01 -18.20 10.31
C GLU A 80 -18.14 -16.89 9.53
N TRP A 81 -17.35 -16.75 8.48
CA TRP A 81 -17.40 -15.59 7.62
C TRP A 81 -18.70 -15.55 6.80
N LYS A 82 -19.36 -14.39 6.74
CA LYS A 82 -20.53 -14.14 5.88
C LYS A 82 -20.16 -13.40 4.61
N VAL A 83 -18.96 -12.86 4.56
CA VAL A 83 -18.37 -12.13 3.44
C VAL A 83 -16.94 -12.62 3.22
N SER A 84 -16.39 -12.34 2.04
CA SER A 84 -14.99 -12.65 1.69
C SER A 84 -14.14 -11.39 1.76
N GLU A 85 -12.80 -11.57 1.77
CA GLU A 85 -11.83 -10.48 1.59
C GLU A 85 -12.19 -9.65 0.35
N GLY A 86 -12.23 -8.33 0.49
CA GLY A 86 -12.57 -7.40 -0.59
C GLY A 86 -14.08 -7.25 -0.87
N SER A 87 -14.96 -7.94 -0.15
CA SER A 87 -16.41 -7.76 -0.30
C SER A 87 -16.86 -6.38 0.11
N ILE A 88 -17.79 -5.81 -0.66
CA ILE A 88 -18.50 -4.59 -0.27
C ILE A 88 -19.64 -4.97 0.67
N VAL A 89 -19.76 -4.26 1.77
CA VAL A 89 -20.85 -4.38 2.75
C VAL A 89 -21.64 -3.10 2.84
N GLU A 90 -22.93 -3.23 3.16
CA GLU A 90 -23.85 -2.14 3.43
C GLU A 90 -24.20 -2.08 4.93
N VAL A 91 -24.91 -1.02 5.33
CA VAL A 91 -25.36 -0.85 6.72
C VAL A 91 -26.25 -2.00 7.14
N GLY A 92 -25.88 -2.70 8.20
CA GLY A 92 -26.64 -3.82 8.76
C GLY A 92 -26.22 -5.19 8.26
N ASP A 93 -25.30 -5.28 7.28
CA ASP A 93 -24.82 -6.57 6.79
C ASP A 93 -24.03 -7.31 7.88
N GLU A 94 -24.28 -8.61 8.00
CA GLU A 94 -23.47 -9.50 8.84
C GLU A 94 -22.12 -9.75 8.15
N VAL A 95 -21.02 -9.41 8.83
CA VAL A 95 -19.65 -9.63 8.35
C VAL A 95 -19.17 -11.03 8.73
N LEU A 96 -19.36 -11.39 10.00
CA LEU A 96 -18.99 -12.70 10.53
C LEU A 96 -19.87 -13.07 11.74
N ARG A 97 -19.92 -14.37 12.03
CA ARG A 97 -20.37 -14.89 13.31
C ARG A 97 -19.20 -15.50 14.05
N ILE A 98 -19.13 -15.27 15.34
CA ILE A 98 -18.12 -15.83 16.22
C ILE A 98 -18.79 -16.61 17.34
N SER A 99 -18.22 -17.76 17.68
CA SER A 99 -18.66 -18.57 18.83
C SER A 99 -17.46 -19.10 19.58
N GLY A 100 -17.58 -19.24 20.90
CA GLY A 100 -16.49 -19.72 21.73
C GLY A 100 -16.77 -19.58 23.21
N ASN A 101 -15.73 -19.75 24.03
CA ASN A 101 -15.79 -19.49 25.46
C ASN A 101 -15.98 -17.99 25.74
N GLY A 102 -16.92 -17.62 26.60
CA GLY A 102 -17.28 -16.23 26.86
C GLY A 102 -16.12 -15.37 27.37
N VAL A 103 -15.18 -15.94 28.11
CA VAL A 103 -13.97 -15.23 28.56
C VAL A 103 -13.13 -14.81 27.36
N GLU A 104 -12.82 -15.72 26.44
CA GLU A 104 -12.01 -15.42 25.25
C GLU A 104 -12.76 -14.52 24.28
N MET A 105 -14.06 -14.72 24.10
CA MET A 105 -14.88 -13.86 23.25
C MET A 105 -14.90 -12.41 23.69
N LEU A 106 -15.09 -12.14 24.98
CA LEU A 106 -15.06 -10.77 25.52
C LEU A 106 -13.66 -10.12 25.40
N ARG A 107 -12.60 -10.91 25.55
CA ARG A 107 -11.23 -10.45 25.37
C ARG A 107 -10.87 -10.17 23.92
N SER A 108 -11.38 -10.99 23.00
CA SER A 108 -11.08 -10.84 21.57
C SER A 108 -11.82 -9.68 20.92
N GLU A 109 -12.98 -9.27 21.44
CA GLU A 109 -13.89 -8.31 20.84
C GLU A 109 -13.18 -7.04 20.38
N ARG A 110 -12.48 -6.36 21.29
CA ARG A 110 -11.87 -5.06 20.99
C ARG A 110 -10.72 -5.20 19.99
N VAL A 111 -9.85 -6.17 20.16
CA VAL A 111 -8.72 -6.43 19.26
C VAL A 111 -9.21 -6.77 17.86
N LEU A 112 -10.20 -7.68 17.77
CA LEU A 112 -10.83 -8.08 16.51
C LEU A 112 -11.42 -6.86 15.78
N LEU A 113 -12.26 -6.08 16.46
CA LEU A 113 -12.92 -4.91 15.86
C LEU A 113 -11.92 -3.83 15.44
N ASN A 114 -10.85 -3.61 16.23
CA ASN A 114 -9.81 -2.65 15.88
C ASN A 114 -9.04 -3.07 14.62
N ILE A 115 -8.70 -4.35 14.48
CA ILE A 115 -7.97 -4.86 13.32
C ILE A 115 -8.84 -4.77 12.07
N ILE A 116 -10.01 -5.42 12.08
CA ILE A 116 -10.87 -5.48 10.88
C ILE A 116 -11.40 -4.09 10.51
N GLY A 117 -11.76 -3.27 11.51
CA GLY A 117 -12.22 -1.90 11.28
C GLY A 117 -11.15 -1.04 10.60
N ARG A 118 -9.90 -1.06 11.11
CA ARG A 118 -8.81 -0.31 10.49
C ARG A 118 -8.51 -0.76 9.07
N LEU A 119 -8.31 -2.05 8.85
CA LEU A 119 -7.95 -2.56 7.53
C LEU A 119 -9.08 -2.31 6.51
N SER A 120 -10.33 -2.52 6.92
CA SER A 120 -11.51 -2.23 6.08
C SER A 120 -11.67 -0.73 5.81
N GLY A 121 -11.36 0.14 6.78
CA GLY A 121 -11.36 1.58 6.58
C GLY A 121 -10.36 2.01 5.50
N ILE A 122 -9.12 1.48 5.55
CA ILE A 122 -8.09 1.74 4.53
C ILE A 122 -8.53 1.22 3.16
N SER A 123 -9.07 -0.01 3.08
CA SER A 123 -9.56 -0.57 1.81
C SER A 123 -10.71 0.24 1.24
N THR A 124 -11.63 0.68 2.08
CA THR A 124 -12.75 1.56 1.69
C THR A 124 -12.24 2.89 1.13
N ASN A 125 -11.29 3.53 1.82
CA ASN A 125 -10.69 4.76 1.33
C ASN A 125 -9.92 4.53 0.02
N SER A 126 -9.14 3.46 -0.07
CA SER A 126 -8.41 3.09 -1.30
C SER A 126 -9.35 2.91 -2.47
N SER A 127 -10.48 2.21 -2.29
CA SER A 127 -11.50 2.06 -3.33
C SER A 127 -12.05 3.41 -3.82
N ARG A 128 -12.21 4.40 -2.93
CA ARG A 128 -12.62 5.77 -3.34
C ARG A 128 -11.56 6.43 -4.22
N TRP A 129 -10.27 6.33 -3.84
CA TRP A 129 -9.16 6.86 -4.63
C TRP A 129 -9.09 6.22 -6.03
N ILE A 130 -9.23 4.91 -6.11
CA ILE A 130 -9.19 4.17 -7.38
C ILE A 130 -10.37 4.55 -8.29
N ASN A 131 -11.56 4.70 -7.72
CA ASN A 131 -12.74 5.14 -8.47
C ASN A 131 -12.56 6.55 -9.07
N GLU A 132 -11.93 7.47 -8.35
CA GLU A 132 -11.63 8.83 -8.85
C GLU A 132 -10.48 8.82 -9.87
N ALA A 133 -9.51 7.94 -9.71
CA ALA A 133 -8.33 7.84 -10.58
C ALA A 133 -8.62 7.13 -11.92
N GLY A 134 -9.68 6.31 -11.99
CA GLY A 134 -10.06 5.59 -13.19
C GLY A 134 -8.97 4.64 -13.67
N SER A 135 -8.25 4.98 -14.74
CA SER A 135 -7.19 4.12 -15.30
C SER A 135 -5.79 4.45 -14.78
N MET A 136 -5.60 5.57 -14.07
CA MET A 136 -4.33 5.95 -13.47
C MET A 136 -4.09 5.12 -12.21
N GLY A 137 -2.86 4.62 -12.00
CA GLY A 137 -2.49 3.92 -10.78
C GLY A 137 -2.48 4.84 -9.55
N VAL A 138 -2.88 4.32 -8.38
CA VAL A 138 -2.67 5.01 -7.09
C VAL A 138 -1.94 4.06 -6.17
N ALA A 139 -0.78 4.49 -5.66
CA ALA A 139 0.09 3.69 -4.83
C ALA A 139 0.22 4.24 -3.41
N SER A 140 0.32 3.35 -2.42
CA SER A 140 0.70 3.75 -1.06
C SER A 140 2.20 4.00 -0.97
N THR A 141 2.59 5.02 -0.22
CA THR A 141 4.01 5.24 0.11
C THR A 141 4.48 4.27 1.23
N ARG A 142 5.76 4.38 1.66
CA ARG A 142 6.24 3.69 2.87
C ARG A 142 5.87 4.40 4.19
N LYS A 143 5.08 5.47 4.12
CA LYS A 143 4.49 6.12 5.29
C LYS A 143 3.25 5.33 5.70
N VAL A 144 3.45 4.27 6.46
CA VAL A 144 2.43 3.31 6.93
C VAL A 144 2.50 3.21 8.45
N ASP A 145 1.35 2.99 9.10
CA ASP A 145 1.29 2.88 10.56
C ASP A 145 1.42 1.42 11.00
N TRP A 146 0.76 0.48 10.31
CA TRP A 146 0.81 -0.98 10.58
C TRP A 146 1.59 -1.77 9.50
N GLY A 147 2.60 -1.16 8.92
CA GLY A 147 3.53 -1.84 8.01
C GLY A 147 2.86 -2.50 6.81
N LEU A 148 3.08 -3.82 6.65
CA LEU A 148 2.58 -4.58 5.51
C LEU A 148 1.06 -4.75 5.53
N LEU A 149 0.41 -4.70 6.71
CA LEU A 149 -1.04 -4.76 6.82
C LEU A 149 -1.72 -3.56 6.15
N ASP A 150 -1.18 -2.34 6.34
CA ASP A 150 -1.71 -1.16 5.65
C ASP A 150 -1.56 -1.29 4.13
N LYS A 151 -0.44 -1.84 3.65
CA LYS A 151 -0.20 -2.06 2.21
C LYS A 151 -1.13 -3.11 1.62
N TRP A 152 -1.40 -4.17 2.37
CA TRP A 152 -2.40 -5.16 2.00
C TRP A 152 -3.78 -4.54 1.88
N ALA A 153 -4.19 -3.76 2.87
CA ALA A 153 -5.48 -3.08 2.87
C ALA A 153 -5.63 -2.11 1.68
N VAL A 154 -4.55 -1.41 1.29
CA VAL A 154 -4.54 -0.58 0.07
C VAL A 154 -4.76 -1.44 -1.17
N HIS A 155 -4.09 -2.60 -1.27
CA HIS A 155 -4.26 -3.54 -2.39
C HIS A 155 -5.69 -4.07 -2.48
N VAL A 156 -6.28 -4.51 -1.37
CA VAL A 156 -7.67 -5.00 -1.32
C VAL A 156 -8.66 -3.94 -1.79
N GLY A 157 -8.40 -2.68 -1.52
CA GLY A 157 -9.17 -1.55 -2.06
C GLY A 157 -8.87 -1.18 -3.52
N GLY A 158 -8.02 -1.96 -4.21
CA GLY A 158 -7.66 -1.77 -5.62
C GLY A 158 -6.43 -0.88 -5.86
N GLY A 159 -5.77 -0.39 -4.81
CA GLY A 159 -4.55 0.39 -4.91
C GLY A 159 -3.30 -0.46 -5.11
N LEU A 160 -2.18 0.20 -5.38
CA LEU A 160 -0.87 -0.42 -5.56
C LEU A 160 -0.07 -0.35 -4.26
N THR A 161 0.62 -1.42 -3.91
CA THR A 161 1.41 -1.49 -2.68
C THR A 161 2.66 -0.61 -2.70
N HIS A 162 3.15 -0.25 -3.89
CA HIS A 162 4.50 0.27 -4.08
C HIS A 162 5.54 -0.68 -3.47
N ARG A 163 6.81 -0.31 -3.35
CA ARG A 163 7.82 -1.16 -2.71
C ARG A 163 7.46 -1.44 -1.25
N LEU A 164 7.66 -2.68 -0.83
CA LEU A 164 7.31 -3.14 0.52
C LEU A 164 8.38 -2.74 1.55
N SER A 165 9.65 -2.80 1.15
CA SER A 165 10.80 -2.43 1.98
C SER A 165 11.81 -1.58 1.20
N ARG A 166 12.98 -1.29 1.79
CA ARG A 166 14.07 -0.61 1.08
C ARG A 166 14.76 -1.53 0.08
N GLU A 167 14.81 -2.81 0.38
CA GLU A 167 15.46 -3.82 -0.46
C GLU A 167 14.58 -4.29 -1.62
N ASP A 168 13.24 -4.13 -1.54
CA ASP A 168 12.31 -4.58 -2.58
C ASP A 168 12.48 -3.82 -3.92
N ALA A 169 12.83 -2.53 -3.88
CA ALA A 169 13.11 -1.74 -5.08
C ALA A 169 14.19 -0.70 -4.80
N LEU A 170 15.12 -0.54 -5.73
CA LEU A 170 16.12 0.53 -5.70
C LEU A 170 15.40 1.88 -5.79
N MET A 171 15.78 2.84 -4.96
CA MET A 171 15.29 4.21 -5.06
C MET A 171 16.43 5.18 -4.78
N ILE A 172 16.77 5.97 -5.77
CA ILE A 172 17.69 7.09 -5.63
C ILE A 172 16.86 8.32 -5.29
N LYS A 173 17.13 8.90 -4.13
CA LYS A 173 16.47 10.09 -3.62
C LYS A 173 17.36 11.32 -3.72
N ASP A 174 16.75 12.51 -3.68
CA ASP A 174 17.45 13.79 -3.59
C ASP A 174 18.51 13.82 -2.48
N SER A 175 18.20 13.30 -1.30
CA SER A 175 19.14 13.22 -0.17
C SER A 175 20.33 12.30 -0.45
N GLU A 176 20.15 11.24 -1.24
CA GLU A 176 21.24 10.34 -1.66
C GLU A 176 22.10 11.03 -2.72
N VAL A 177 21.48 11.73 -3.67
CA VAL A 177 22.19 12.55 -4.66
C VAL A 177 23.06 13.61 -3.97
N LEU A 178 22.46 14.39 -3.05
CA LEU A 178 23.18 15.43 -2.31
C LEU A 178 24.37 14.88 -1.49
N SER A 179 24.17 13.74 -0.83
CA SER A 179 25.21 13.12 0.01
C SER A 179 26.32 12.43 -0.79
N SER A 180 26.09 12.10 -2.06
CA SER A 180 27.06 11.42 -2.93
C SER A 180 27.93 12.37 -3.76
N ARG A 181 27.68 13.67 -3.73
CA ARG A 181 28.45 14.68 -4.51
C ARG A 181 29.94 14.63 -4.21
N VAL A 182 30.76 14.73 -5.26
CA VAL A 182 32.21 14.69 -5.17
C VAL A 182 32.80 16.02 -5.68
N GLY A 183 33.61 16.66 -4.85
CA GLY A 183 34.26 17.95 -5.22
C GLY A 183 33.22 19.04 -5.49
N ASP A 184 33.34 19.70 -6.65
CA ASP A 184 32.46 20.79 -7.10
C ASP A 184 31.32 20.31 -7.99
N GLU A 185 31.02 18.99 -8.00
CA GLU A 185 29.93 18.37 -8.78
C GLU A 185 28.58 19.03 -8.44
N THR A 186 27.83 19.38 -9.47
CA THR A 186 26.46 19.88 -9.30
C THR A 186 25.52 18.71 -8.93
N GLU A 187 24.32 19.03 -8.47
CA GLU A 187 23.29 18.00 -8.16
C GLU A 187 22.90 17.19 -9.41
N ASP A 188 22.78 17.84 -10.56
CA ASP A 188 22.43 17.18 -11.83
C ASP A 188 23.57 16.26 -12.34
N GLU A 189 24.83 16.66 -12.17
CA GLU A 189 25.98 15.81 -12.50
C GLU A 189 26.05 14.59 -11.58
N ALA A 190 25.83 14.77 -10.28
CA ALA A 190 25.78 13.68 -9.31
C ALA A 190 24.63 12.70 -9.61
N LEU A 191 23.45 13.21 -9.94
CA LEU A 191 22.31 12.41 -10.35
C LEU A 191 22.66 11.58 -11.61
N ALA A 192 23.20 12.21 -12.64
CA ALA A 192 23.59 11.53 -13.87
C ALA A 192 24.62 10.42 -13.63
N ARG A 193 25.63 10.69 -12.81
CA ARG A 193 26.64 9.70 -12.41
C ARG A 193 26.01 8.54 -11.65
N LEU A 194 25.16 8.80 -10.65
CA LEU A 194 24.50 7.74 -9.89
C LEU A 194 23.63 6.83 -10.77
N VAL A 195 22.94 7.40 -11.77
CA VAL A 195 22.15 6.61 -12.71
C VAL A 195 23.02 5.73 -13.58
N LEU A 196 24.19 6.22 -14.02
CA LEU A 196 25.18 5.44 -14.80
C LEU A 196 25.84 4.32 -13.97
N GLU A 197 25.98 4.51 -12.67
CA GLU A 197 26.58 3.55 -11.74
C GLU A 197 25.61 2.47 -11.23
N ILE A 198 24.31 2.51 -11.64
CA ILE A 198 23.33 1.49 -11.23
C ILE A 198 23.78 0.13 -11.74
N ASP A 199 23.99 -0.81 -10.82
CA ASP A 199 24.22 -2.20 -11.14
C ASP A 199 22.88 -2.85 -11.57
N MET A 200 22.75 -3.07 -12.88
CA MET A 200 21.55 -3.62 -13.50
C MET A 200 21.36 -5.13 -13.23
N ASP A 201 22.37 -5.79 -12.68
CA ASP A 201 22.32 -7.21 -12.33
C ASP A 201 21.87 -7.44 -10.87
N THR A 202 21.61 -6.36 -10.12
CA THR A 202 21.03 -6.47 -8.77
C THR A 202 19.58 -6.97 -8.83
N ASN A 203 19.20 -7.79 -7.84
CA ASN A 203 17.85 -8.35 -7.69
C ASN A 203 16.80 -7.30 -7.23
N SER A 204 16.85 -6.10 -7.78
CA SER A 204 15.85 -5.07 -7.53
C SER A 204 14.64 -5.30 -8.42
N SER A 205 13.44 -5.28 -7.84
CA SER A 205 12.19 -5.52 -8.58
C SER A 205 11.91 -4.43 -9.61
N PHE A 206 12.33 -3.20 -9.33
CA PHE A 206 12.27 -2.04 -10.20
C PHE A 206 13.13 -0.91 -9.63
N THR A 207 13.48 0.06 -10.48
CA THR A 207 14.28 1.21 -10.10
C THR A 207 13.45 2.48 -10.13
N VAL A 208 13.53 3.28 -9.05
CA VAL A 208 12.87 4.57 -8.88
C VAL A 208 13.93 5.65 -8.76
N ILE A 209 13.79 6.72 -9.51
CA ILE A 209 14.68 7.89 -9.43
C ILE A 209 13.81 9.13 -9.17
N GLU A 210 14.05 9.76 -8.03
CA GLU A 210 13.36 10.99 -7.62
C GLU A 210 13.98 12.18 -8.33
N VAL A 211 13.14 13.00 -8.96
CA VAL A 211 13.54 14.21 -9.66
C VAL A 211 12.68 15.40 -9.28
N ARG A 212 13.22 16.60 -9.40
CA ARG A 212 12.57 17.87 -9.03
C ARG A 212 12.41 18.85 -10.19
N GLY A 213 12.79 18.43 -11.40
CA GLY A 213 12.75 19.29 -12.58
C GLY A 213 12.65 18.53 -13.90
N ILE A 214 12.28 19.27 -14.93
CA ILE A 214 12.11 18.72 -16.30
C ILE A 214 13.46 18.20 -16.81
N GLU A 215 14.52 18.97 -16.69
CA GLU A 215 15.85 18.62 -17.20
C GLU A 215 16.41 17.36 -16.51
N GLN A 216 16.20 17.22 -15.20
CA GLN A 216 16.57 15.99 -14.48
C GLN A 216 15.81 14.77 -15.02
N ALA A 217 14.50 14.90 -15.28
CA ALA A 217 13.69 13.81 -15.83
C ALA A 217 14.16 13.39 -17.23
N LEU A 218 14.50 14.36 -18.09
CA LEU A 218 15.05 14.11 -19.42
C LEU A 218 16.43 13.43 -19.35
N THR A 219 17.29 13.92 -18.47
CA THR A 219 18.63 13.34 -18.23
C THR A 219 18.53 11.89 -17.79
N VAL A 220 17.69 11.59 -16.77
CA VAL A 220 17.49 10.24 -16.28
C VAL A 220 16.94 9.32 -17.39
N ALA A 221 15.90 9.74 -18.11
CA ALA A 221 15.30 8.93 -19.17
C ALA A 221 16.28 8.70 -20.34
N GLY A 222 17.09 9.70 -20.71
CA GLY A 222 18.11 9.62 -21.75
C GLY A 222 19.21 8.63 -21.40
N ILE A 223 19.76 8.73 -20.18
CA ILE A 223 20.78 7.78 -19.69
C ILE A 223 20.20 6.36 -19.63
N TRP A 224 19.00 6.21 -19.07
CA TRP A 224 18.34 4.90 -18.98
C TRP A 224 18.13 4.25 -20.34
N LYS A 225 17.62 5.01 -21.32
CA LYS A 225 17.51 4.55 -22.72
C LYS A 225 18.85 4.05 -23.26
N SER A 226 19.95 4.79 -23.02
CA SER A 226 21.28 4.40 -23.50
C SER A 226 21.73 3.08 -22.87
N ILE A 227 21.60 2.94 -21.55
CA ILE A 227 21.92 1.70 -20.80
C ILE A 227 21.11 0.53 -21.36
N GLN A 228 19.78 0.70 -21.50
CA GLN A 228 18.91 -0.37 -21.97
C GLN A 228 19.20 -0.75 -23.43
N THR A 229 19.51 0.22 -24.27
CA THR A 229 19.87 -0.02 -25.68
C THR A 229 21.19 -0.79 -25.78
N GLU A 230 22.19 -0.45 -24.99
CA GLU A 230 23.50 -1.12 -24.99
C GLU A 230 23.40 -2.58 -24.50
N ARG A 231 22.55 -2.85 -23.51
CA ARG A 231 22.34 -4.22 -22.97
C ARG A 231 21.23 -5.01 -23.67
N GLU A 232 20.64 -4.48 -24.75
CA GLU A 232 19.48 -5.06 -25.46
C GLU A 232 18.27 -5.30 -24.54
N GLY A 233 18.14 -4.48 -23.47
CA GLY A 233 17.08 -4.53 -22.48
C GLY A 233 15.87 -3.69 -22.88
N SER A 234 14.77 -3.84 -22.15
CA SER A 234 13.53 -3.07 -22.34
C SER A 234 12.87 -2.65 -21.03
N GLU A 235 13.62 -2.66 -19.95
CA GLU A 235 13.14 -2.25 -18.63
C GLU A 235 12.90 -0.75 -18.60
N ARG A 236 11.82 -0.35 -17.91
CA ARG A 236 11.50 1.06 -17.71
C ARG A 236 11.93 1.50 -16.32
N VAL A 237 12.56 2.69 -16.25
CA VAL A 237 12.80 3.35 -14.97
C VAL A 237 11.53 4.05 -14.48
N VAL A 238 11.28 4.05 -13.19
CA VAL A 238 10.27 4.91 -12.58
C VAL A 238 10.90 6.27 -12.28
N ILE A 239 10.39 7.31 -12.91
CA ILE A 239 10.77 8.69 -12.62
C ILE A 239 9.72 9.27 -11.70
N LEU A 240 10.09 9.46 -10.43
CA LEU A 240 9.23 10.02 -9.40
C LEU A 240 9.36 11.54 -9.40
N LEU A 241 8.26 12.22 -9.76
CA LEU A 241 8.16 13.68 -9.86
C LEU A 241 7.80 14.24 -8.47
N ASP A 242 8.85 14.56 -7.67
CA ASP A 242 8.66 14.97 -6.28
C ASP A 242 8.20 16.41 -6.16
N ASN A 243 7.01 16.62 -5.59
CA ASN A 243 6.39 17.92 -5.33
C ASN A 243 6.27 18.84 -6.58
N MET A 244 6.19 18.27 -7.78
CA MET A 244 6.12 19.05 -9.03
C MET A 244 4.69 19.51 -9.37
N GLY A 245 3.68 18.85 -8.83
CA GLY A 245 2.28 19.12 -9.14
C GLY A 245 1.86 18.74 -10.58
N PRO A 246 0.56 18.74 -10.91
CA PRO A 246 0.05 18.27 -12.20
C PRO A 246 0.57 19.08 -13.40
N VAL A 247 0.73 20.39 -13.27
CA VAL A 247 1.14 21.28 -14.38
C VAL A 247 2.55 20.98 -14.84
N LEU A 248 3.54 20.94 -13.93
CA LEU A 248 4.91 20.62 -14.30
C LEU A 248 5.06 19.16 -14.73
N SER A 249 4.33 18.24 -14.10
CA SER A 249 4.29 16.84 -14.50
C SER A 249 3.79 16.64 -15.93
N SER A 250 2.78 17.41 -16.36
CA SER A 250 2.32 17.42 -17.74
C SER A 250 3.38 17.93 -18.72
N MET A 251 4.17 18.94 -18.31
CA MET A 251 5.30 19.42 -19.13
C MET A 251 6.39 18.36 -19.27
N VAL A 252 6.71 17.63 -18.19
CA VAL A 252 7.66 16.50 -18.24
C VAL A 252 7.17 15.43 -19.19
N SER A 253 5.93 14.98 -19.07
CA SER A 253 5.35 13.94 -19.94
C SER A 253 5.46 14.32 -21.40
N ARG A 254 5.06 15.55 -21.75
CA ARG A 254 5.13 16.06 -23.14
C ARG A 254 6.57 16.15 -23.64
N ARG A 255 7.51 16.68 -22.85
CA ARG A 255 8.92 16.78 -23.26
C ARG A 255 9.55 15.41 -23.49
N LEU A 256 9.24 14.42 -22.64
CA LEU A 256 9.69 13.05 -22.84
C LEU A 256 9.12 12.43 -24.14
N GLU A 257 7.88 12.75 -24.52
CA GLU A 257 7.28 12.34 -25.77
C GLU A 257 7.97 12.98 -26.99
N GLU A 258 8.19 14.31 -26.94
CA GLU A 258 8.87 15.08 -27.99
C GLU A 258 10.29 14.57 -28.25
N GLU A 259 11.00 14.10 -27.21
CA GLU A 259 12.38 13.57 -27.33
C GLU A 259 12.43 12.03 -27.54
N GLY A 260 11.29 11.36 -27.65
CA GLY A 260 11.22 9.89 -27.84
C GLY A 260 11.80 9.12 -26.66
N LEU A 261 11.58 9.62 -25.44
CA LEU A 261 12.06 9.03 -24.17
C LEU A 261 10.92 8.43 -23.35
N ARG A 262 9.66 8.77 -23.63
CA ARG A 262 8.49 8.40 -22.81
C ARG A 262 8.30 6.89 -22.67
N GLU A 263 8.68 6.11 -23.66
CA GLU A 263 8.55 4.64 -23.65
C GLU A 263 9.55 3.96 -22.67
N TRP A 264 10.63 4.63 -22.30
CA TRP A 264 11.69 4.13 -21.44
C TRP A 264 11.44 4.40 -19.94
N CYS A 265 10.36 5.09 -19.61
CA CYS A 265 10.05 5.44 -18.23
C CYS A 265 8.59 5.18 -17.86
N ILE A 266 8.36 5.10 -16.54
CA ILE A 266 7.07 5.19 -15.88
C ILE A 266 7.08 6.50 -15.10
N LEU A 267 6.09 7.35 -15.28
CA LEU A 267 5.99 8.60 -14.54
C LEU A 267 5.12 8.43 -13.30
N GLU A 268 5.69 8.71 -12.14
CA GLU A 268 5.02 8.67 -10.85
C GLU A 268 4.93 10.08 -10.27
N GLY A 269 3.70 10.60 -10.08
CA GLY A 269 3.48 11.85 -9.37
C GLY A 269 3.53 11.63 -7.85
N SER A 270 4.21 12.53 -7.11
CA SER A 270 4.32 12.45 -5.65
C SER A 270 4.32 13.84 -5.01
N GLY A 271 4.06 13.90 -3.69
CA GLY A 271 4.13 15.15 -2.91
C GLY A 271 2.77 15.65 -2.41
N GLY A 272 2.31 15.14 -1.25
CA GLY A 272 1.17 15.68 -0.51
C GLY A 272 -0.19 15.64 -1.24
N ILE A 273 -0.36 14.75 -2.20
CA ILE A 273 -1.55 14.67 -3.07
C ILE A 273 -2.80 14.37 -2.24
N ALA A 274 -3.83 15.20 -2.42
CA ALA A 274 -5.16 15.05 -1.84
C ALA A 274 -6.14 14.38 -2.84
N LEU A 275 -7.23 13.80 -2.32
CA LEU A 275 -8.21 13.10 -3.15
C LEU A 275 -8.85 14.03 -4.19
N GLU A 276 -9.08 15.27 -3.82
CA GLU A 276 -9.71 16.30 -4.67
C GLU A 276 -8.87 16.65 -5.90
N GLU A 277 -7.54 16.43 -5.83
CA GLU A 277 -6.58 16.74 -6.90
C GLU A 277 -6.43 15.58 -7.92
N VAL A 278 -6.98 14.40 -7.62
CA VAL A 278 -6.78 13.18 -8.44
C VAL A 278 -7.18 13.40 -9.90
N LYS A 279 -8.27 14.13 -10.15
CA LYS A 279 -8.73 14.43 -11.52
C LYS A 279 -7.73 15.26 -12.32
N GLU A 280 -7.04 16.18 -11.70
CA GLU A 280 -5.99 16.98 -12.34
C GLU A 280 -4.78 16.11 -12.67
N TRP A 281 -4.41 15.20 -11.78
CA TRP A 281 -3.36 14.21 -12.01
C TRP A 281 -3.68 13.24 -13.14
N CYS A 282 -4.94 12.81 -13.30
CA CYS A 282 -5.36 11.96 -14.41
C CYS A 282 -5.13 12.61 -15.79
N ALA A 283 -5.17 13.93 -15.86
CA ALA A 283 -5.01 14.69 -17.11
C ALA A 283 -3.56 15.05 -17.43
N CYS A 284 -2.59 14.81 -16.54
CA CYS A 284 -1.22 15.30 -16.70
C CYS A 284 -0.25 14.33 -17.37
N GLY A 285 -0.70 13.11 -17.72
CA GLY A 285 0.11 12.14 -18.48
C GLY A 285 1.04 11.28 -17.61
N VAL A 286 0.89 11.27 -16.26
CA VAL A 286 1.56 10.30 -15.39
C VAL A 286 0.89 8.93 -15.46
N ASP A 287 1.65 7.86 -15.20
CA ASP A 287 1.13 6.50 -15.16
C ASP A 287 0.45 6.18 -13.82
N LEU A 288 0.98 6.79 -12.75
CA LEU A 288 0.45 6.63 -11.39
C LEU A 288 0.79 7.83 -10.52
N ILE A 289 0.12 7.89 -9.39
CA ILE A 289 0.49 8.77 -8.27
C ILE A 289 0.79 7.93 -7.02
N SER A 290 1.67 8.42 -6.14
CA SER A 290 1.89 7.85 -4.82
C SER A 290 1.58 8.85 -3.72
N THR A 291 0.78 8.42 -2.76
CA THR A 291 0.37 9.26 -1.62
C THR A 291 0.21 8.44 -0.34
N SER A 292 0.48 9.05 0.80
CA SER A 292 0.15 8.46 2.09
C SER A 292 -1.29 8.74 2.53
N SER A 293 -1.99 9.64 1.89
CA SER A 293 -3.40 9.97 2.21
C SER A 293 -4.34 8.80 1.92
N ILE A 294 -3.91 7.84 1.11
CA ILE A 294 -4.67 6.63 0.82
C ILE A 294 -4.80 5.72 2.05
N ASN A 295 -3.81 5.72 2.98
CA ASN A 295 -3.77 4.84 4.14
C ASN A 295 -3.60 5.56 5.49
N ARG A 296 -3.06 6.78 5.53
CA ARG A 296 -2.84 7.53 6.78
C ARG A 296 -3.98 8.49 7.08
N GLY A 297 -4.33 8.57 8.37
CA GLY A 297 -5.43 9.44 8.82
C GLY A 297 -6.81 8.97 8.38
N VAL A 298 -6.91 7.72 7.94
CA VAL A 298 -8.18 7.10 7.51
C VAL A 298 -8.95 6.61 8.73
N SER A 299 -10.24 6.92 8.80
CA SER A 299 -11.12 6.39 9.85
C SER A 299 -11.31 4.89 9.66
N PRO A 300 -11.30 4.10 10.76
CA PRO A 300 -11.72 2.71 10.71
C PRO A 300 -13.16 2.60 10.20
N LEU A 301 -13.48 1.50 9.50
CA LEU A 301 -14.86 1.14 9.18
C LEU A 301 -15.61 0.86 10.48
N ASP A 302 -16.78 1.46 10.65
CA ASP A 302 -17.61 1.29 11.86
C ASP A 302 -18.28 -0.08 11.86
N LEU A 303 -17.80 -0.95 12.74
CA LEU A 303 -18.28 -2.31 12.95
C LEU A 303 -18.68 -2.49 14.41
N SER A 304 -19.70 -3.27 14.66
CA SER A 304 -20.09 -3.62 16.04
C SER A 304 -20.32 -5.11 16.21
N MET A 305 -19.85 -5.65 17.34
CA MET A 305 -20.16 -7.01 17.79
C MET A 305 -21.41 -6.98 18.66
N ARG A 306 -22.33 -7.91 18.41
CA ARG A 306 -23.57 -8.09 19.19
C ARG A 306 -23.65 -9.52 19.65
N PHE A 307 -23.72 -9.69 20.96
CA PHE A 307 -23.92 -11.01 21.57
C PHE A 307 -25.36 -11.46 21.43
N ARG A 308 -25.58 -12.77 21.16
CA ARG A 308 -26.93 -13.33 21.09
C ARG A 308 -27.51 -13.36 22.52
N GLY A 309 -28.67 -12.72 22.68
CA GLY A 309 -29.38 -12.59 23.96
C GLY A 309 -29.55 -11.14 24.41
N GLU A 310 -29.01 -10.19 23.67
CA GLU A 310 -29.28 -8.74 23.83
C GLU A 310 -30.40 -8.27 22.89
#